data_8d92ad440e405ffa4da7a1401ec438ff
#
_entry.id   8d92ad440e405ffa4da7a1401ec438ff
#
_cell.length_a   1.000
_cell.length_b   1.000
_cell.length_c   1.000
_cell.angle_alpha   90.00
_cell.angle_beta   90.00
_cell.angle_gamma   90.00
#
_symmetry.space_group_name_H-M   'P 1'
#
loop_
_entity.id
_entity.type
_entity.pdbx_description
1 polymer ?
#
loop_
_entity_poly.entity_id
_entity_poly.type
_entity_poly.pdbx_seq_one_letter_code
_entity_poly.pdbx_strand_id
1 'polypeptide(L)'
;MKNLLLLLLFTTVSLNAQTKDCIYDIEEKTDSTSLKSLPHKLMNEKIFGNKKEFIFFGLLNSDGVPMLSLQQLQKSNDFIPTSCLSKNSKIVFQLMNGKIVTLLHAFDDICSDLNYNSEEKSNIRILTAYFYFTKTNFEELKNSPISLVRIQFSGESKDYVIKSELTSESLKIKTNPANYFIDFLKCVE
;
A
#
# COMPACT_ATOMS: atom_id res chain seq x y z
N MET A 1 0.83 -14.97 -65.81
CA MET A 1 0.53 -15.44 -64.42
C MET A 1 1.47 -14.70 -63.50
N LYS A 2 0.93 -13.66 -62.85
CA LYS A 2 1.75 -12.78 -61.97
C LYS A 2 1.53 -13.22 -60.53
N ASN A 3 2.57 -13.76 -59.89
CA ASN A 3 2.57 -14.09 -58.47
C ASN A 3 2.62 -12.81 -57.67
N LEU A 4 1.53 -12.46 -56.99
CA LEU A 4 1.48 -11.37 -56.03
C LEU A 4 1.91 -11.91 -54.68
N LEU A 5 3.14 -11.64 -54.29
CA LEU A 5 3.71 -11.99 -52.99
C LEU A 5 3.24 -10.95 -51.96
N LEU A 6 2.25 -11.32 -51.18
CA LEU A 6 1.72 -10.48 -50.09
C LEU A 6 2.67 -10.56 -48.91
N LEU A 7 3.54 -9.57 -48.76
CA LEU A 7 4.46 -9.44 -47.61
C LEU A 7 3.64 -8.93 -46.42
N LEU A 8 3.22 -9.83 -45.52
CA LEU A 8 2.62 -9.48 -44.23
C LEU A 8 3.72 -8.95 -43.32
N LEU A 9 3.84 -7.63 -43.22
CA LEU A 9 4.66 -6.98 -42.20
C LEU A 9 3.96 -7.19 -40.84
N PHE A 10 4.44 -8.17 -40.05
CA PHE A 10 4.15 -8.25 -38.62
C PHE A 10 4.89 -7.11 -37.92
N THR A 11 4.24 -5.99 -37.71
CA THR A 11 4.69 -4.97 -36.76
C THR A 11 4.49 -5.51 -35.36
N THR A 12 5.54 -6.04 -34.75
CA THR A 12 5.57 -6.34 -33.31
C THR A 12 5.52 -5.01 -32.57
N VAL A 13 4.32 -4.63 -32.12
CA VAL A 13 4.19 -3.53 -31.16
C VAL A 13 4.74 -4.04 -29.84
N SER A 14 5.98 -3.68 -29.53
CA SER A 14 6.54 -3.86 -28.21
C SER A 14 5.76 -2.96 -27.26
N LEU A 15 4.82 -3.54 -26.50
CA LEU A 15 4.18 -2.89 -25.37
C LEU A 15 5.27 -2.71 -24.31
N ASN A 16 5.96 -1.57 -24.36
CA ASN A 16 6.77 -1.14 -23.23
C ASN A 16 5.80 -0.86 -22.08
N ALA A 17 5.64 -1.83 -21.19
CA ALA A 17 5.04 -1.59 -19.89
C ALA A 17 5.90 -0.51 -19.23
N GLN A 18 5.39 0.71 -19.13
CA GLN A 18 6.07 1.82 -18.46
C GLN A 18 6.20 1.43 -16.98
N THR A 19 7.36 0.93 -16.63
CA THR A 19 7.70 0.68 -15.23
C THR A 19 7.90 2.03 -14.55
N LYS A 20 7.13 2.29 -13.49
CA LYS A 20 7.31 3.52 -12.69
C LYS A 20 8.70 3.55 -12.07
N ASP A 21 9.31 4.72 -12.05
CA ASP A 21 10.62 4.92 -11.44
C ASP A 21 10.56 4.77 -9.92
N CYS A 22 11.65 4.26 -9.34
CA CYS A 22 11.80 4.16 -7.90
C CYS A 22 12.30 5.50 -7.35
N ILE A 23 11.40 6.26 -6.73
CA ILE A 23 11.73 7.50 -6.04
C ILE A 23 11.71 7.20 -4.55
N TYR A 24 12.85 7.31 -3.88
CA TYR A 24 12.99 7.03 -2.44
C TYR A 24 12.84 8.31 -1.62
N ASP A 25 12.13 8.21 -0.48
CA ASP A 25 12.13 9.23 0.57
C ASP A 25 13.38 9.14 1.42
N ILE A 26 13.82 7.89 1.65
CA ILE A 26 15.03 7.58 2.41
C ILE A 26 15.82 6.56 1.59
N GLU A 27 17.09 6.86 1.37
CA GLU A 27 18.06 5.90 0.82
C GLU A 27 19.38 6.10 1.56
N GLU A 28 19.61 5.26 2.56
CA GLU A 28 20.80 5.30 3.42
C GLU A 28 21.53 3.98 3.33
N LYS A 29 22.85 4.07 3.22
CA LYS A 29 23.74 2.91 3.22
C LYS A 29 25.00 3.25 4.01
N THR A 30 25.26 2.43 5.00
CA THR A 30 26.51 2.44 5.78
C THR A 30 27.27 1.13 5.54
N ASP A 31 28.42 0.95 6.19
CA ASP A 31 29.18 -0.32 6.10
C ASP A 31 28.42 -1.51 6.73
N SER A 32 27.48 -1.25 7.64
CA SER A 32 26.77 -2.28 8.41
C SER A 32 25.25 -2.29 8.21
N THR A 33 24.66 -1.25 7.65
CA THR A 33 23.20 -1.12 7.51
C THR A 33 22.82 -0.52 6.16
N SER A 34 21.66 -0.92 5.65
CA SER A 34 21.06 -0.29 4.49
C SER A 34 19.56 -0.09 4.72
N LEU A 35 19.05 1.09 4.38
CA LEU A 35 17.63 1.40 4.44
C LEU A 35 17.21 2.12 3.17
N LYS A 36 16.19 1.57 2.51
CA LYS A 36 15.48 2.22 1.40
C LYS A 36 14.01 2.29 1.73
N SER A 37 13.40 3.44 1.58
CA SER A 37 11.98 3.65 1.83
C SER A 37 11.34 4.47 0.74
N LEU A 38 10.19 4.01 0.25
CA LEU A 38 9.36 4.73 -0.71
C LEU A 38 8.34 5.60 0.02
N PRO A 39 7.92 6.74 -0.58
CA PRO A 39 6.88 7.58 -0.03
C PRO A 39 5.56 6.82 0.11
N HIS A 40 4.85 7.10 1.18
CA HIS A 40 3.54 6.54 1.42
C HIS A 40 2.55 6.97 0.32
N LYS A 41 1.77 6.01 -0.18
CA LYS A 41 0.71 6.24 -1.17
C LYS A 41 -0.65 5.98 -0.56
N LEU A 42 -1.61 6.85 -0.86
CA LEU A 42 -2.99 6.67 -0.41
C LEU A 42 -3.62 5.47 -1.10
N MET A 43 -4.11 4.52 -0.30
CA MET A 43 -4.76 3.29 -0.73
C MET A 43 -6.28 3.36 -0.62
N ASN A 44 -6.77 4.03 0.40
CA ASN A 44 -8.20 4.19 0.63
C ASN A 44 -8.48 5.46 1.41
N GLU A 45 -9.61 6.10 1.12
CA GLU A 45 -10.18 7.25 1.83
C GLU A 45 -11.64 6.95 2.12
N LYS A 46 -12.02 7.07 3.39
CA LYS A 46 -13.41 7.03 3.85
C LYS A 46 -13.77 8.35 4.51
N ILE A 47 -14.80 9.01 4.02
CA ILE A 47 -15.34 10.25 4.59
C ILE A 47 -16.80 10.01 4.95
N PHE A 48 -17.14 10.23 6.21
CA PHE A 48 -18.51 10.15 6.69
C PHE A 48 -18.77 11.27 7.71
N GLY A 49 -19.48 12.31 7.28
CA GLY A 49 -19.69 13.50 8.08
C GLY A 49 -18.37 14.17 8.46
N ASN A 50 -18.13 14.34 9.77
CA ASN A 50 -16.89 14.91 10.31
C ASN A 50 -15.76 13.88 10.51
N LYS A 51 -16.02 12.61 10.21
CA LYS A 51 -15.05 11.52 10.36
C LYS A 51 -14.37 11.25 9.03
N LYS A 52 -13.03 11.25 9.05
CA LYS A 52 -12.19 10.90 7.91
C LYS A 52 -11.24 9.79 8.32
N GLU A 53 -11.07 8.80 7.46
CA GLU A 53 -10.09 7.73 7.62
C GLU A 53 -9.33 7.55 6.33
N PHE A 54 -8.00 7.48 6.44
CA PHE A 54 -7.08 7.29 5.34
C PHE A 54 -6.21 6.08 5.63
N ILE A 55 -6.02 5.25 4.62
CA ILE A 55 -5.06 4.15 4.64
C ILE A 55 -3.97 4.45 3.63
N PHE A 56 -2.73 4.46 4.10
CA PHE A 56 -1.55 4.62 3.28
C PHE A 56 -0.67 3.39 3.36
N PHE A 57 -0.02 3.06 2.25
CA PHE A 57 1.04 2.06 2.19
C PHE A 57 2.35 2.71 1.78
N GLY A 58 3.43 2.32 2.45
CA GLY A 58 4.81 2.53 2.08
C GLY A 58 5.50 1.19 1.88
N LEU A 59 6.54 1.15 1.08
CA LEU A 59 7.42 -0.01 0.97
C LEU A 59 8.81 0.38 1.46
N LEU A 60 9.45 -0.50 2.19
CA LEU A 60 10.83 -0.31 2.61
C LEU A 60 11.61 -1.61 2.51
N ASN A 61 12.92 -1.46 2.38
CA ASN A 61 13.88 -2.54 2.53
C ASN A 61 14.88 -2.12 3.59
N SER A 62 14.95 -2.88 4.67
CA SER A 62 15.93 -2.72 5.73
C SER A 62 16.84 -3.93 5.76
N ASP A 63 18.13 -3.73 5.46
CA ASP A 63 19.17 -4.77 5.46
C ASP A 63 18.81 -6.00 4.61
N GLY A 64 18.21 -5.75 3.44
CA GLY A 64 17.78 -6.81 2.52
C GLY A 64 16.42 -7.42 2.86
N VAL A 65 15.74 -6.95 3.90
CA VAL A 65 14.40 -7.44 4.29
C VAL A 65 13.33 -6.46 3.79
N PRO A 66 12.55 -6.82 2.77
CA PRO A 66 11.43 -5.99 2.31
C PRO A 66 10.26 -6.05 3.30
N MET A 67 9.66 -4.90 3.57
CA MET A 67 8.50 -4.77 4.45
C MET A 67 7.47 -3.81 3.85
N LEU A 68 6.20 -4.04 4.20
CA LEU A 68 5.10 -3.11 3.99
C LEU A 68 4.94 -2.23 5.23
N SER A 69 4.97 -0.92 5.05
CA SER A 69 4.53 0.05 6.05
C SER A 69 3.05 0.36 5.84
N LEU A 70 2.24 0.13 6.86
CA LEU A 70 0.86 0.57 6.96
C LEU A 70 0.81 1.84 7.79
N GLN A 71 0.16 2.88 7.28
CA GLN A 71 -0.24 4.02 8.09
C GLN A 71 -1.75 4.23 8.00
N GLN A 72 -2.43 4.16 9.15
CA GLN A 72 -3.83 4.56 9.30
C GLN A 72 -3.86 5.94 9.96
N LEU A 73 -4.52 6.88 9.30
CA LEU A 73 -4.79 8.21 9.84
C LEU A 73 -6.31 8.38 9.96
N GLN A 74 -6.77 8.72 11.15
CA GLN A 74 -8.17 9.02 11.42
C GLN A 74 -8.29 10.44 11.96
N LYS A 75 -9.30 11.18 11.50
CA LYS A 75 -9.57 12.57 11.93
C LYS A 75 -11.06 12.73 12.21
N SER A 76 -11.40 13.35 13.34
CA SER A 76 -12.77 13.65 13.71
C SER A 76 -12.83 14.78 14.74
N ASN A 77 -13.95 15.51 14.78
CA ASN A 77 -14.23 16.43 15.89
C ASN A 77 -14.68 15.69 17.15
N ASP A 78 -15.18 14.45 16.98
CA ASP A 78 -15.55 13.55 18.06
C ASP A 78 -14.37 12.71 18.54
N PHE A 79 -14.56 12.01 19.65
CA PHE A 79 -13.60 11.02 20.14
C PHE A 79 -13.40 9.90 19.11
N ILE A 80 -12.14 9.54 18.88
CA ILE A 80 -11.74 8.42 18.02
C ILE A 80 -11.25 7.29 18.91
N PRO A 81 -11.86 6.08 18.88
CA PRO A 81 -11.36 4.90 19.60
C PRO A 81 -9.96 4.53 19.18
N THR A 82 -9.20 3.96 20.11
CA THR A 82 -7.84 3.47 19.84
C THR A 82 -7.91 2.23 18.95
N SER A 83 -7.11 2.20 17.89
CA SER A 83 -6.84 0.99 17.10
C SER A 83 -5.48 0.43 17.51
N CYS A 84 -5.40 -0.88 17.78
CA CYS A 84 -4.16 -1.55 18.15
C CYS A 84 -3.88 -2.73 17.23
N LEU A 85 -2.61 -3.03 17.02
CA LEU A 85 -2.11 -4.23 16.36
C LEU A 85 -1.32 -5.05 17.37
N SER A 86 -1.47 -6.36 17.33
CA SER A 86 -0.73 -7.33 18.13
C SER A 86 0.14 -8.21 17.23
N LYS A 87 0.94 -9.09 17.82
CA LYS A 87 1.73 -10.09 17.08
C LYS A 87 0.88 -11.01 16.20
N ASN A 88 -0.42 -11.17 16.51
CA ASN A 88 -1.36 -11.97 15.73
C ASN A 88 -2.08 -11.16 14.64
N SER A 89 -1.89 -9.86 14.61
CA SER A 89 -2.48 -8.98 13.61
C SER A 89 -1.89 -9.24 12.23
N LYS A 90 -2.70 -9.05 11.20
CA LYS A 90 -2.30 -9.30 9.82
C LYS A 90 -3.04 -8.41 8.84
N ILE A 91 -2.44 -8.25 7.68
CA ILE A 91 -3.12 -7.68 6.51
C ILE A 91 -3.37 -8.82 5.52
N VAL A 92 -4.61 -8.91 5.05
CA VAL A 92 -5.04 -9.88 4.04
C VAL A 92 -5.42 -9.11 2.78
N PHE A 93 -4.80 -9.45 1.67
CA PHE A 93 -5.11 -8.93 0.34
C PHE A 93 -5.90 -9.96 -0.44
N GLN A 94 -7.00 -9.55 -1.01
CA GLN A 94 -7.65 -10.28 -2.10
C GLN A 94 -7.18 -9.67 -3.42
N LEU A 95 -6.66 -10.49 -4.30
CA LEU A 95 -6.21 -10.09 -5.62
C LEU A 95 -7.31 -10.29 -6.66
N MET A 96 -7.23 -9.58 -7.79
CA MET A 96 -8.22 -9.70 -8.86
C MET A 96 -8.22 -11.08 -9.54
N ASN A 97 -7.10 -11.83 -9.46
CA ASN A 97 -7.03 -13.22 -9.93
C ASN A 97 -7.63 -14.24 -8.93
N GLY A 98 -8.26 -13.78 -7.84
CA GLY A 98 -8.89 -14.61 -6.81
C GLY A 98 -7.96 -15.13 -5.72
N LYS A 99 -6.64 -14.93 -5.83
CA LYS A 99 -5.69 -15.35 -4.79
C LYS A 99 -5.79 -14.47 -3.55
N ILE A 100 -5.47 -15.09 -2.42
CA ILE A 100 -5.41 -14.44 -1.11
C ILE A 100 -3.96 -14.40 -0.64
N VAL A 101 -3.48 -13.23 -0.28
CA VAL A 101 -2.14 -13.01 0.25
C VAL A 101 -2.24 -12.45 1.67
N THR A 102 -1.48 -13.01 2.60
CA THR A 102 -1.50 -12.58 4.01
C THR A 102 -0.11 -12.16 4.45
N LEU A 103 0.02 -10.94 4.99
CA LEU A 103 1.23 -10.45 5.64
C LEU A 103 1.02 -10.41 7.15
N LEU A 104 2.04 -10.81 7.91
CA LEU A 104 2.03 -10.81 9.36
C LEU A 104 2.69 -9.55 9.92
N HIS A 105 2.16 -9.06 11.03
CA HIS A 105 2.74 -7.94 11.76
C HIS A 105 4.19 -8.24 12.17
N ALA A 106 5.08 -7.26 11.99
CA ALA A 106 6.51 -7.49 12.07
C ALA A 106 7.07 -7.34 13.50
N PHE A 107 6.43 -6.54 14.35
CA PHE A 107 6.98 -6.12 15.62
C PHE A 107 6.02 -6.41 16.79
N ASP A 108 6.36 -5.86 17.95
CA ASP A 108 5.54 -5.95 19.16
C ASP A 108 4.24 -5.16 19.03
N ASP A 109 3.36 -5.35 20.01
CA ASP A 109 2.05 -4.70 20.03
C ASP A 109 2.19 -3.18 19.97
N ILE A 110 1.39 -2.54 19.13
CA ILE A 110 1.38 -1.10 18.93
C ILE A 110 -0.04 -0.58 18.84
N CYS A 111 -0.30 0.58 19.42
CA CYS A 111 -1.59 1.27 19.36
C CYS A 111 -1.44 2.65 18.72
N SER A 112 -2.55 3.15 18.20
CA SER A 112 -2.61 4.47 17.59
C SER A 112 -2.44 5.58 18.61
N ASP A 113 -1.62 6.57 18.27
CA ASP A 113 -1.43 7.80 19.05
C ASP A 113 -2.56 8.79 18.80
N LEU A 114 -2.99 9.48 19.85
CA LEU A 114 -3.99 10.54 19.77
C LEU A 114 -3.33 11.90 19.88
N ASN A 115 -3.53 12.73 18.86
CA ASN A 115 -3.12 14.12 18.82
C ASN A 115 -4.35 15.03 18.65
N TYR A 116 -4.35 16.18 19.29
CA TYR A 116 -5.40 17.18 19.13
C TYR A 116 -4.88 18.38 18.32
N ASN A 117 -5.55 18.67 17.22
CA ASN A 117 -5.28 19.88 16.43
C ASN A 117 -6.20 21.00 16.93
N SER A 118 -5.63 22.00 17.61
CA SER A 118 -6.37 23.11 18.22
C SER A 118 -6.92 24.09 17.19
N GLU A 119 -6.23 24.26 16.05
CA GLU A 119 -6.68 25.16 14.97
C GLU A 119 -7.93 24.62 14.29
N GLU A 120 -7.95 23.33 13.98
CA GLU A 120 -9.07 22.67 13.31
C GLU A 120 -10.08 22.08 14.30
N LYS A 121 -9.84 22.19 15.62
CA LYS A 121 -10.65 21.60 16.70
C LYS A 121 -10.98 20.14 16.45
N SER A 122 -9.98 19.36 16.04
CA SER A 122 -10.14 17.97 15.66
C SER A 122 -9.15 17.04 16.34
N ASN A 123 -9.63 15.84 16.68
CA ASN A 123 -8.79 14.73 17.10
C ASN A 123 -8.17 14.07 15.87
N ILE A 124 -6.91 13.68 15.97
CA ILE A 124 -6.18 12.95 14.94
C ILE A 124 -5.58 11.72 15.59
N ARG A 125 -5.88 10.53 15.07
CA ARG A 125 -5.19 9.29 15.45
C ARG A 125 -4.33 8.80 14.31
N ILE A 126 -3.12 8.40 14.65
CA ILE A 126 -2.16 7.85 13.71
C ILE A 126 -1.67 6.50 14.26
N LEU A 127 -1.75 5.47 13.42
CA LEU A 127 -1.16 4.16 13.66
C LEU A 127 -0.20 3.86 12.50
N THR A 128 1.08 3.62 12.83
CA THR A 128 2.07 3.17 11.84
C THR A 128 2.60 1.81 12.26
N ALA A 129 2.60 0.85 11.35
CA ALA A 129 3.05 -0.51 11.62
C ALA A 129 3.67 -1.14 10.37
N TYR A 130 4.45 -2.20 10.59
CA TYR A 130 5.19 -2.87 9.53
C TYR A 130 4.81 -4.34 9.44
N PHE A 131 4.84 -4.88 8.22
CA PHE A 131 4.44 -6.24 7.92
C PHE A 131 5.46 -6.91 7.02
N TYR A 132 5.82 -8.17 7.34
CA TYR A 132 6.78 -8.94 6.56
C TYR A 132 6.15 -9.57 5.33
N PHE A 133 6.89 -9.55 4.22
CA PHE A 133 6.61 -10.38 3.06
C PHE A 133 7.27 -11.75 3.24
N THR A 134 6.56 -12.82 2.86
CA THR A 134 7.19 -14.09 2.52
C THR A 134 7.55 -14.08 1.04
N LYS A 135 8.50 -14.94 0.61
CA LYS A 135 8.90 -15.05 -0.80
C LYS A 135 7.71 -15.30 -1.73
N THR A 136 6.80 -16.22 -1.34
CA THR A 136 5.61 -16.55 -2.12
C THR A 136 4.65 -15.35 -2.21
N ASN A 137 4.40 -14.66 -1.10
CA ASN A 137 3.51 -13.50 -1.05
C ASN A 137 4.02 -12.35 -1.92
N PHE A 138 5.33 -12.13 -1.91
CA PHE A 138 5.98 -11.09 -2.69
C PHE A 138 5.73 -11.29 -4.20
N GLU A 139 5.95 -12.50 -4.70
CA GLU A 139 5.72 -12.82 -6.12
C GLU A 139 4.24 -12.74 -6.52
N GLU A 140 3.33 -13.20 -5.67
CA GLU A 140 1.89 -13.13 -5.97
C GLU A 140 1.39 -11.69 -6.11
N LEU A 141 1.86 -10.79 -5.25
CA LEU A 141 1.48 -9.37 -5.28
C LEU A 141 2.00 -8.61 -6.50
N LYS A 142 3.09 -9.08 -7.12
CA LYS A 142 3.61 -8.51 -8.38
C LYS A 142 2.76 -8.85 -9.60
N ASN A 143 1.99 -9.92 -9.53
CA ASN A 143 1.33 -10.51 -10.69
C ASN A 143 -0.14 -10.17 -10.85
N SER A 144 -0.78 -9.56 -9.83
CA SER A 144 -2.21 -9.24 -9.91
C SER A 144 -2.59 -8.03 -9.07
N PRO A 145 -3.47 -7.15 -9.59
CA PRO A 145 -3.96 -6.01 -8.84
C PRO A 145 -4.74 -6.42 -7.58
N ILE A 146 -4.73 -5.54 -6.58
CA ILE A 146 -5.50 -5.71 -5.35
C ILE A 146 -6.97 -5.32 -5.60
N SER A 147 -7.91 -6.13 -5.10
CA SER A 147 -9.34 -5.80 -5.09
C SER A 147 -9.86 -5.40 -3.71
N LEU A 148 -9.33 -6.02 -2.65
CA LEU A 148 -9.74 -5.76 -1.27
C LEU A 148 -8.56 -5.92 -0.32
N VAL A 149 -8.51 -5.07 0.69
CA VAL A 149 -7.59 -5.18 1.83
C VAL A 149 -8.41 -5.36 3.09
N ARG A 150 -8.12 -6.40 3.86
CA ARG A 150 -8.61 -6.58 5.23
C ARG A 150 -7.46 -6.36 6.20
N ILE A 151 -7.63 -5.41 7.12
CA ILE A 151 -6.70 -5.21 8.23
C ILE A 151 -7.33 -5.82 9.47
N GLN A 152 -6.65 -6.82 10.03
CA GLN A 152 -7.05 -7.46 11.26
C GLN A 152 -6.30 -6.81 12.43
N PHE A 153 -7.00 -5.91 13.12
CA PHE A 153 -6.55 -5.28 14.35
C PHE A 153 -6.69 -6.23 15.55
N SER A 154 -6.20 -5.80 16.69
CA SER A 154 -6.47 -6.47 17.95
C SER A 154 -7.94 -6.21 18.36
N GLY A 155 -8.79 -7.23 18.23
CA GLY A 155 -10.20 -7.16 18.58
C GLY A 155 -11.20 -6.84 17.46
N GLU A 156 -10.76 -6.35 16.31
CA GLU A 156 -11.65 -6.05 15.17
C GLU A 156 -10.97 -6.31 13.82
N SER A 157 -11.77 -6.43 12.78
CA SER A 157 -11.27 -6.44 11.39
C SER A 157 -11.99 -5.40 10.56
N LYS A 158 -11.25 -4.68 9.70
CA LYS A 158 -11.81 -3.68 8.80
C LYS A 158 -11.47 -4.01 7.35
N ASP A 159 -12.48 -3.89 6.49
CA ASP A 159 -12.37 -4.12 5.05
C ASP A 159 -12.32 -2.79 4.29
N TYR A 160 -11.42 -2.76 3.29
CA TYR A 160 -11.20 -1.63 2.41
C TYR A 160 -11.26 -2.13 0.96
N VAL A 161 -12.30 -1.75 0.24
CA VAL A 161 -12.38 -2.00 -1.20
C VAL A 161 -11.38 -1.10 -1.90
N ILE A 162 -10.54 -1.68 -2.74
CA ILE A 162 -9.47 -0.97 -3.44
C ILE A 162 -9.93 -0.60 -4.84
N LYS A 163 -9.88 0.69 -5.14
CA LYS A 163 -10.22 1.23 -6.45
C LYS A 163 -9.02 1.12 -7.41
N SER A 164 -9.27 0.94 -8.69
CA SER A 164 -8.21 1.03 -9.70
C SER A 164 -7.59 2.42 -9.74
N GLU A 165 -8.43 3.44 -9.59
CA GLU A 165 -8.04 4.84 -9.50
C GLU A 165 -8.76 5.48 -8.31
N LEU A 166 -8.04 6.21 -7.48
CA LEU A 166 -8.55 6.94 -6.33
C LEU A 166 -8.15 8.41 -6.43
N THR A 167 -9.15 9.29 -6.48
CA THR A 167 -8.97 10.72 -6.30
C THR A 167 -9.45 11.09 -4.91
N SER A 168 -8.55 11.58 -4.06
CA SER A 168 -8.89 12.00 -2.71
C SER A 168 -9.62 13.33 -2.71
N GLU A 169 -10.77 13.36 -2.03
CA GLU A 169 -11.54 14.60 -1.85
C GLU A 169 -10.86 15.55 -0.86
N SER A 170 -10.22 15.00 0.17
CA SER A 170 -9.56 15.80 1.22
C SER A 170 -8.15 16.23 0.85
N LEU A 171 -7.34 15.33 0.27
CA LEU A 171 -5.91 15.56 0.01
C LEU A 171 -5.65 16.13 -1.38
N LYS A 172 -6.65 16.11 -2.27
CA LYS A 172 -6.56 16.56 -3.67
C LYS A 172 -5.45 15.87 -4.47
N ILE A 173 -5.16 14.60 -4.14
CA ILE A 173 -4.20 13.75 -4.83
C ILE A 173 -4.91 12.63 -5.57
N LYS A 174 -4.24 12.11 -6.61
CA LYS A 174 -4.70 10.98 -7.41
C LYS A 174 -3.70 9.83 -7.30
N THR A 175 -4.20 8.61 -7.05
CA THR A 175 -3.39 7.40 -6.91
C THR A 175 -4.02 6.24 -7.67
N ASN A 176 -3.23 5.17 -7.90
CA ASN A 176 -3.66 3.90 -8.51
C ASN A 176 -3.47 2.75 -7.52
N PRO A 177 -4.26 2.67 -6.45
CA PRO A 177 -3.99 1.76 -5.34
C PRO A 177 -4.07 0.28 -5.72
N ALA A 178 -4.91 -0.11 -6.69
CA ALA A 178 -5.00 -1.51 -7.11
C ALA A 178 -3.67 -2.05 -7.66
N ASN A 179 -2.89 -1.22 -8.35
CA ASN A 179 -1.61 -1.61 -8.97
C ASN A 179 -0.40 -1.31 -8.09
N TYR A 180 -0.59 -0.89 -6.85
CA TYR A 180 0.49 -0.43 -5.97
C TYR A 180 1.69 -1.39 -5.91
N PHE A 181 1.45 -2.66 -5.69
CA PHE A 181 2.52 -3.65 -5.60
C PHE A 181 3.16 -3.96 -6.95
N ILE A 182 2.37 -4.05 -8.02
CA ILE A 182 2.88 -4.24 -9.39
C ILE A 182 3.84 -3.12 -9.77
N ASP A 183 3.47 -1.88 -9.41
CA ASP A 183 4.25 -0.69 -9.74
C ASP A 183 5.56 -0.58 -8.93
N PHE A 184 5.53 -0.96 -7.63
CA PHE A 184 6.56 -0.52 -6.68
C PHE A 184 7.32 -1.64 -5.95
N LEU A 185 6.88 -2.91 -5.93
CA LEU A 185 7.61 -3.97 -5.21
C LEU A 185 9.05 -4.17 -5.70
N LYS A 186 9.30 -3.99 -6.99
CA LYS A 186 10.66 -4.03 -7.57
C LYS A 186 11.65 -3.05 -6.94
N CYS A 187 11.13 -1.98 -6.31
CA CYS A 187 11.97 -0.93 -5.71
C CYS A 187 12.57 -1.34 -4.36
N VAL A 188 12.07 -2.42 -3.77
CA VAL A 188 12.50 -2.93 -2.46
C VAL A 188 13.01 -4.37 -2.50
N GLU A 189 13.30 -4.87 -3.71
CA GLU A 189 13.98 -6.15 -3.94
C GLU A 189 15.45 -6.12 -3.51
#